data_896910a9d45f8410775adadac8b69010
#
_entry.id   896910a9d45f8410775adadac8b69010
#
_cell.length_a   1.000
_cell.length_b   1.000
_cell.length_c   1.000
_cell.angle_alpha   90.00
_cell.angle_beta   90.00
_cell.angle_gamma   90.00
#
_symmetry.space_group_name_H-M   'P 1'
#
loop_
_entity.id
_entity.type
_entity.pdbx_description
1 polymer ?
#
loop_
_entity_poly.entity_id
_entity_poly.type
_entity_poly.pdbx_seq_one_letter_code
_entity_poly.pdbx_strand_id
1 'polypeptide(L)'
;DDEMMERIEGGAREGAEEGAGEGVVTQPREPKPGDFDAKPIWARTLVISAGVIMNMLFAFVVYTGVNARWGLPELAEHRVGRVVPELLPPGAEALSELPSGARLVSIGGVQVNHAGDVRDGFLEAPAGPLAIVTDEPRMEVEIDLTSDPQERVRILQDGLLLWIDAEVGLLVPGDPAARSGMEAGDRISVADGVAISNWWDLVDVIEAHPD
;
A
#
# COMPACT_ATOMS: atom_id res chain seq x y z
N ASP A 1 -41.18 34.18 -8.01
CA ASP A 1 -40.18 33.24 -8.58
C ASP A 1 -39.84 33.52 -10.04
N ASP A 2 -40.80 34.02 -10.82
CA ASP A 2 -40.57 34.32 -12.25
C ASP A 2 -39.71 35.56 -12.52
N GLU A 3 -39.78 36.61 -11.69
CA GLU A 3 -38.91 37.81 -11.82
C GLU A 3 -37.41 37.56 -11.57
N MET A 4 -37.06 36.49 -10.82
CA MET A 4 -35.67 36.13 -10.54
C MET A 4 -35.02 35.36 -11.69
N MET A 5 -35.81 34.60 -12.44
CA MET A 5 -35.37 33.85 -13.64
C MET A 5 -35.13 34.81 -14.83
N GLU A 6 -35.99 35.82 -15.00
CA GLU A 6 -35.86 36.79 -16.08
C GLU A 6 -34.61 37.68 -15.92
N ARG A 7 -34.18 37.92 -14.66
CA ARG A 7 -32.94 38.71 -14.36
C ARG A 7 -31.66 37.92 -14.63
N ILE A 8 -31.70 36.60 -14.57
CA ILE A 8 -30.55 35.75 -14.88
C ILE A 8 -30.38 35.56 -16.39
N GLU A 9 -31.49 35.48 -17.15
CA GLU A 9 -31.43 35.38 -18.60
C GLU A 9 -31.06 36.70 -19.31
N GLY A 10 -31.45 37.83 -18.75
CA GLY A 10 -31.07 39.15 -19.26
C GLY A 10 -29.57 39.46 -19.10
N GLY A 11 -28.97 39.06 -17.97
CA GLY A 11 -27.54 39.27 -17.71
C GLY A 11 -26.62 38.38 -18.55
N ALA A 12 -27.12 37.25 -19.06
CA ALA A 12 -26.33 36.37 -19.92
C ALA A 12 -26.26 36.79 -21.39
N ARG A 13 -27.14 37.67 -21.83
CA ARG A 13 -27.19 38.18 -23.22
C ARG A 13 -26.39 39.46 -23.42
N GLU A 14 -26.26 40.34 -22.41
CA GLU A 14 -25.46 41.54 -22.52
C GLU A 14 -23.93 41.30 -22.44
N GLY A 15 -23.49 40.16 -21.87
CA GLY A 15 -22.08 39.76 -21.83
C GLY A 15 -21.55 39.09 -23.09
N ALA A 16 -22.40 38.74 -24.04
CA ALA A 16 -22.04 37.97 -25.25
C ALA A 16 -21.77 38.81 -26.50
N GLU A 17 -22.10 40.11 -26.48
CA GLU A 17 -21.94 40.98 -27.66
C GLU A 17 -20.73 41.93 -27.62
N GLU A 18 -20.02 42.07 -26.47
CA GLU A 18 -18.80 42.89 -26.40
C GLU A 18 -17.49 42.14 -26.63
N GLY A 19 -17.53 40.85 -26.94
CA GLY A 19 -16.36 39.98 -27.19
C GLY A 19 -16.00 39.72 -28.65
N ALA A 20 -16.73 40.29 -29.62
CA ALA A 20 -16.38 40.22 -31.04
C ALA A 20 -15.36 41.33 -31.42
N GLY A 21 -14.34 41.50 -30.60
CA GLY A 21 -13.16 42.29 -30.94
C GLY A 21 -12.32 41.54 -31.96
N GLU A 22 -12.14 42.19 -33.10
CA GLU A 22 -11.27 41.90 -34.25
C GLU A 22 -10.19 40.84 -33.93
N GLY A 23 -10.26 39.71 -34.66
CA GLY A 23 -9.17 38.75 -34.68
C GLY A 23 -7.88 39.49 -35.07
N VAL A 24 -7.08 39.86 -34.06
CA VAL A 24 -5.70 40.28 -34.27
C VAL A 24 -5.02 39.06 -34.91
N VAL A 25 -4.98 39.07 -36.25
CA VAL A 25 -4.08 38.19 -36.99
C VAL A 25 -2.68 38.64 -36.61
N THR A 26 -2.17 38.08 -35.53
CA THR A 26 -0.78 38.25 -35.13
C THR A 26 0.06 37.67 -36.25
N GLN A 27 0.59 38.58 -37.09
CA GLN A 27 1.58 38.19 -38.13
C GLN A 27 2.66 37.36 -37.42
N PRO A 28 3.11 36.25 -38.02
CA PRO A 28 4.18 35.45 -37.47
C PRO A 28 5.40 36.32 -37.26
N ARG A 29 5.70 36.66 -36.02
CA ARG A 29 6.86 37.43 -35.66
C ARG A 29 8.11 36.61 -35.94
N GLU A 30 9.02 37.12 -36.76
CA GLU A 30 10.31 36.44 -36.99
C GLU A 30 11.02 36.26 -35.63
N PRO A 31 11.44 35.01 -35.30
CA PRO A 31 12.07 34.71 -34.02
C PRO A 31 13.38 35.51 -33.86
N LYS A 32 13.51 36.29 -32.81
CA LYS A 32 14.78 36.94 -32.48
C LYS A 32 15.77 35.95 -31.89
N PRO A 33 17.11 36.17 -31.98
CA PRO A 33 18.12 35.24 -31.49
C PRO A 33 17.99 34.82 -30.00
N GLY A 34 17.22 35.56 -29.20
CA GLY A 34 16.92 35.29 -27.81
C GLY A 34 15.64 34.50 -27.55
N ASP A 35 14.77 34.42 -28.57
CA ASP A 35 13.45 33.80 -28.39
C ASP A 35 13.55 32.26 -28.27
N PHE A 36 12.63 31.68 -27.51
CA PHE A 36 12.55 30.23 -27.30
C PHE A 36 12.46 29.45 -28.64
N ASP A 37 11.70 30.01 -29.60
CA ASP A 37 11.48 29.40 -30.91
C ASP A 37 12.70 29.47 -31.83
N ALA A 38 13.67 30.34 -31.54
CA ALA A 38 14.94 30.40 -32.27
C ALA A 38 15.96 29.37 -31.78
N LYS A 39 15.69 28.67 -30.67
CA LYS A 39 16.61 27.65 -30.11
C LYS A 39 16.43 26.31 -30.79
N PRO A 40 17.49 25.50 -30.88
CA PRO A 40 17.42 24.15 -31.42
C PRO A 40 16.43 23.29 -30.62
N ILE A 41 15.81 22.32 -31.28
CA ILE A 41 14.75 21.47 -30.72
C ILE A 41 15.17 20.84 -29.38
N TRP A 42 16.40 20.33 -29.30
CA TRP A 42 16.91 19.70 -28.08
C TRP A 42 16.90 20.67 -26.88
N ALA A 43 17.24 21.94 -27.10
CA ALA A 43 17.25 22.95 -26.04
C ALA A 43 15.82 23.28 -25.56
N ARG A 44 14.87 23.34 -26.50
CA ARG A 44 13.44 23.53 -26.18
C ARG A 44 12.89 22.34 -25.40
N THR A 45 13.19 21.13 -25.84
CA THR A 45 12.81 19.91 -25.13
C THR A 45 13.39 19.87 -23.72
N LEU A 46 14.66 20.26 -23.56
CA LEU A 46 15.30 20.30 -22.25
C LEU A 46 14.61 21.29 -21.29
N VAL A 47 14.27 22.49 -21.77
CA VAL A 47 13.56 23.49 -20.94
C VAL A 47 12.17 22.99 -20.54
N ILE A 48 11.41 22.39 -21.47
CA ILE A 48 10.09 21.84 -21.20
C ILE A 48 10.18 20.68 -20.19
N SER A 49 11.19 19.83 -20.37
CA SER A 49 11.38 18.65 -19.51
C SER A 49 12.05 18.98 -18.17
N ALA A 50 12.62 20.18 -18.00
CA ALA A 50 13.39 20.54 -16.80
C ALA A 50 12.57 20.40 -15.52
N GLY A 51 11.29 20.78 -15.52
CA GLY A 51 10.41 20.64 -14.38
C GLY A 51 10.22 19.17 -13.97
N VAL A 52 9.99 18.29 -14.93
CA VAL A 52 9.80 16.85 -14.69
C VAL A 52 11.11 16.23 -14.20
N ILE A 53 12.23 16.57 -14.83
CA ILE A 53 13.57 16.07 -14.46
C ILE A 53 13.91 16.52 -13.03
N MET A 54 13.67 17.77 -12.69
CA MET A 54 13.93 18.28 -11.34
C MET A 54 13.05 17.62 -10.29
N ASN A 55 11.77 17.38 -10.59
CA ASN A 55 10.88 16.65 -9.69
C ASN A 55 11.35 15.21 -9.47
N MET A 56 11.79 14.52 -10.53
CA MET A 56 12.35 13.15 -10.41
C MET A 56 13.63 13.13 -9.58
N LEU A 57 14.55 14.08 -9.82
CA LEU A 57 15.80 14.20 -9.05
C LEU A 57 15.51 14.53 -7.59
N PHE A 58 14.59 15.46 -7.33
CA PHE A 58 14.19 15.80 -5.98
C PHE A 58 13.55 14.62 -5.26
N ALA A 59 12.61 13.92 -5.89
CA ALA A 59 12.00 12.72 -5.34
C ALA A 59 13.03 11.64 -5.05
N PHE A 60 13.97 11.41 -5.97
CA PHE A 60 15.06 10.45 -5.78
C PHE A 60 15.94 10.80 -4.57
N VAL A 61 16.36 12.07 -4.45
CA VAL A 61 17.20 12.52 -3.33
C VAL A 61 16.46 12.41 -2.00
N VAL A 62 15.19 12.85 -1.96
CA VAL A 62 14.37 12.76 -0.74
C VAL A 62 14.14 11.30 -0.37
N TYR A 63 13.71 10.45 -1.32
CA TYR A 63 13.47 9.04 -1.07
C TYR A 63 14.73 8.33 -0.58
N THR A 64 15.87 8.57 -1.24
CA THR A 64 17.15 7.99 -0.84
C THR A 64 17.56 8.48 0.55
N GLY A 65 17.39 9.76 0.84
CA GLY A 65 17.70 10.35 2.13
C GLY A 65 16.83 9.79 3.26
N VAL A 66 15.54 9.64 3.02
CA VAL A 66 14.60 9.03 3.97
C VAL A 66 14.99 7.58 4.25
N ASN A 67 15.19 6.78 3.18
CA ASN A 67 15.56 5.37 3.34
C ASN A 67 16.94 5.18 4.00
N ALA A 68 17.90 6.04 3.69
CA ALA A 68 19.22 5.97 4.33
C ALA A 68 19.17 6.35 5.82
N ARG A 69 18.20 7.21 6.25
CA ARG A 69 18.09 7.66 7.64
C ARG A 69 17.24 6.75 8.51
N TRP A 70 16.13 6.23 7.97
CA TRP A 70 15.16 5.45 8.72
C TRP A 70 15.06 3.98 8.27
N GLY A 71 15.66 3.61 7.14
CA GLY A 71 15.53 2.29 6.53
C GLY A 71 14.18 2.12 5.81
N LEU A 72 14.03 0.99 5.17
CA LEU A 72 12.73 0.53 4.70
C LEU A 72 12.06 -0.21 5.87
N PRO A 73 10.78 0.07 6.19
CA PRO A 73 10.06 -0.73 7.15
C PRO A 73 9.83 -2.13 6.53
N GLU A 74 10.72 -3.05 6.78
CA GLU A 74 10.50 -4.45 6.47
C GLU A 74 9.91 -5.12 7.71
N LEU A 75 8.80 -5.83 7.52
CA LEU A 75 8.32 -6.76 8.52
C LEU A 75 9.36 -7.89 8.57
N ALA A 76 10.21 -7.85 9.59
CA ALA A 76 11.24 -8.88 9.80
C ALA A 76 10.61 -10.25 10.13
N GLU A 77 9.38 -10.22 10.64
CA GLU A 77 8.66 -11.41 11.05
C GLU A 77 8.15 -12.21 9.84
N HIS A 78 8.58 -13.44 9.77
CA HIS A 78 8.14 -14.44 8.80
C HIS A 78 7.49 -15.63 9.51
N ARG A 79 6.83 -15.35 10.64
CA ARG A 79 6.02 -16.32 11.40
C ARG A 79 4.56 -16.23 10.95
N VAL A 80 3.90 -17.38 11.02
CA VAL A 80 2.45 -17.46 10.84
C VAL A 80 1.77 -16.75 12.02
N GLY A 81 0.96 -15.74 11.74
CA GLY A 81 0.13 -15.10 12.75
C GLY A 81 -1.21 -15.82 12.87
N ARG A 82 -1.93 -15.89 11.76
CA ARG A 82 -3.25 -16.52 11.67
C ARG A 82 -3.45 -17.10 10.27
N VAL A 83 -4.08 -18.24 10.19
CA VAL A 83 -4.62 -18.76 8.92
C VAL A 83 -6.15 -18.69 9.00
N VAL A 84 -6.79 -18.19 7.96
CA VAL A 84 -8.25 -18.06 7.84
C VAL A 84 -8.73 -19.07 6.79
N PRO A 85 -9.16 -20.28 7.18
CA PRO A 85 -9.44 -21.36 6.24
C PRO A 85 -10.53 -21.02 5.22
N GLU A 86 -11.52 -20.21 5.62
CA GLU A 86 -12.67 -19.83 4.78
C GLU A 86 -12.28 -18.90 3.63
N LEU A 87 -11.12 -18.25 3.74
CA LEU A 87 -10.60 -17.31 2.73
C LEU A 87 -9.50 -17.89 1.85
N LEU A 88 -9.12 -19.16 2.12
CA LEU A 88 -8.16 -19.86 1.27
C LEU A 88 -8.82 -20.32 -0.04
N PRO A 89 -8.15 -20.09 -1.19
CA PRO A 89 -8.63 -20.62 -2.45
C PRO A 89 -8.46 -22.16 -2.51
N PRO A 90 -9.18 -22.81 -3.44
CA PRO A 90 -9.03 -24.26 -3.66
C PRO A 90 -7.57 -24.64 -3.93
N GLY A 91 -7.11 -25.70 -3.24
CA GLY A 91 -5.73 -26.19 -3.32
C GLY A 91 -4.82 -25.65 -2.21
N ALA A 92 -5.21 -24.58 -1.51
CA ALA A 92 -4.41 -24.00 -0.43
C ALA A 92 -4.88 -24.40 0.99
N GLU A 93 -5.86 -25.30 1.10
CA GLU A 93 -6.50 -25.67 2.37
C GLU A 93 -5.50 -26.20 3.41
N ALA A 94 -4.44 -26.88 2.95
CA ALA A 94 -3.42 -27.42 3.84
C ALA A 94 -2.64 -26.33 4.61
N LEU A 95 -2.69 -25.07 4.20
CA LEU A 95 -2.15 -23.96 5.00
C LEU A 95 -2.80 -23.87 6.38
N SER A 96 -4.03 -24.34 6.54
CA SER A 96 -4.73 -24.36 7.83
C SER A 96 -4.10 -25.28 8.87
N GLU A 97 -3.20 -26.16 8.46
CA GLU A 97 -2.43 -27.02 9.36
C GLU A 97 -1.28 -26.26 10.05
N LEU A 98 -0.90 -25.09 9.53
CA LEU A 98 0.18 -24.28 10.09
C LEU A 98 -0.31 -23.60 11.39
N PRO A 99 0.31 -23.88 12.54
CA PRO A 99 -0.09 -23.24 13.78
C PRO A 99 0.38 -21.79 13.85
N SER A 100 -0.35 -20.97 14.59
CA SER A 100 0.09 -19.60 14.95
C SER A 100 1.45 -19.66 15.62
N GLY A 101 2.35 -18.76 15.25
CA GLY A 101 3.73 -18.69 15.72
C GLY A 101 4.72 -19.55 14.93
N ALA A 102 4.27 -20.43 14.05
CA ALA A 102 5.16 -21.24 13.21
C ALA A 102 6.04 -20.35 12.32
N ARG A 103 7.37 -20.57 12.38
CA ARG A 103 8.32 -19.80 11.58
C ARG A 103 8.51 -20.43 10.21
N LEU A 104 8.21 -19.67 9.16
CA LEU A 104 8.39 -20.10 7.78
C LEU A 104 9.88 -20.02 7.43
N VAL A 105 10.47 -21.12 6.98
CA VAL A 105 11.90 -21.18 6.63
C VAL A 105 12.14 -21.46 5.16
N SER A 106 11.18 -22.06 4.46
CA SER A 106 11.29 -22.32 3.03
C SER A 106 9.91 -22.37 2.36
N ILE A 107 9.82 -21.80 1.16
CA ILE A 107 8.64 -21.86 0.29
C ILE A 107 9.13 -22.28 -1.09
N GLY A 108 8.63 -23.41 -1.60
CA GLY A 108 9.05 -23.95 -2.90
C GLY A 108 10.56 -24.25 -2.98
N GLY A 109 11.21 -24.56 -1.85
CA GLY A 109 12.65 -24.80 -1.77
C GLY A 109 13.50 -23.51 -1.69
N VAL A 110 12.89 -22.32 -1.76
CA VAL A 110 13.57 -21.04 -1.58
C VAL A 110 13.55 -20.68 -0.10
N GLN A 111 14.69 -20.25 0.43
CA GLN A 111 14.82 -19.89 1.84
C GLN A 111 14.08 -18.58 2.13
N VAL A 112 13.37 -18.55 3.26
CA VAL A 112 12.66 -17.39 3.80
C VAL A 112 13.45 -16.80 4.95
N ASN A 113 13.78 -15.51 4.86
CA ASN A 113 14.50 -14.76 5.89
C ASN A 113 13.71 -13.57 6.43
N HIS A 114 12.72 -13.10 5.66
CA HIS A 114 11.84 -11.98 6.02
C HIS A 114 10.47 -12.10 5.34
N ALA A 115 9.52 -11.28 5.74
CA ALA A 115 8.15 -11.31 5.19
C ALA A 115 8.08 -11.10 3.67
N GLY A 116 9.01 -10.34 3.10
CA GLY A 116 9.12 -10.16 1.64
C GLY A 116 9.35 -11.46 0.90
N ASP A 117 10.21 -12.34 1.44
CA ASP A 117 10.49 -13.65 0.83
C ASP A 117 9.23 -14.55 0.84
N VAL A 118 8.39 -14.43 1.88
CA VAL A 118 7.11 -15.15 1.93
C VAL A 118 6.23 -14.70 0.76
N ARG A 119 6.08 -13.39 0.58
CA ARG A 119 5.29 -12.83 -0.52
C ARG A 119 5.82 -13.30 -1.88
N ASP A 120 7.12 -13.17 -2.10
CA ASP A 120 7.75 -13.49 -3.38
C ASP A 120 7.66 -15.01 -3.63
N GLY A 121 7.79 -15.84 -2.59
CA GLY A 121 7.62 -17.29 -2.66
C GLY A 121 6.23 -17.72 -3.16
N PHE A 122 5.16 -17.01 -2.80
CA PHE A 122 3.82 -17.29 -3.31
C PHE A 122 3.55 -16.66 -4.69
N LEU A 123 4.06 -15.45 -4.93
CA LEU A 123 3.76 -14.72 -6.17
C LEU A 123 4.57 -15.22 -7.37
N GLU A 124 5.84 -15.59 -7.15
CA GLU A 124 6.77 -15.96 -8.22
C GLU A 124 6.89 -17.46 -8.46
N ALA A 125 6.45 -18.31 -7.51
CA ALA A 125 6.50 -19.75 -7.69
C ALA A 125 5.66 -20.21 -8.90
N PRO A 126 6.06 -21.27 -9.60
CA PRO A 126 5.22 -21.89 -10.62
C PRO A 126 3.92 -22.42 -10.01
N ALA A 127 2.84 -22.47 -10.80
CA ALA A 127 1.60 -23.12 -10.38
C ALA A 127 1.81 -24.64 -10.22
N GLY A 128 1.07 -25.24 -9.27
CA GLY A 128 1.15 -26.64 -8.93
C GLY A 128 1.68 -26.87 -7.51
N PRO A 129 2.24 -28.04 -7.21
CA PRO A 129 2.65 -28.39 -5.85
C PRO A 129 3.73 -27.44 -5.32
N LEU A 130 3.44 -26.82 -4.18
CA LEU A 130 4.32 -25.88 -3.48
C LEU A 130 4.50 -26.37 -2.04
N ALA A 131 5.73 -26.77 -1.71
CA ALA A 131 6.09 -27.14 -0.35
C ALA A 131 6.42 -25.92 0.50
N ILE A 132 5.86 -25.87 1.71
CA ILE A 132 6.08 -24.82 2.71
C ILE A 132 6.63 -25.52 3.96
N VAL A 133 7.80 -25.05 4.39
CA VAL A 133 8.50 -25.65 5.53
C VAL A 133 8.62 -24.65 6.67
N THR A 134 8.31 -25.11 7.88
CA THR A 134 8.53 -24.37 9.14
C THR A 134 9.57 -25.05 10.01
N ASP A 135 10.17 -24.35 10.97
CA ASP A 135 11.14 -24.91 11.92
C ASP A 135 10.61 -25.01 13.37
N GLU A 136 9.74 -24.11 13.79
CA GLU A 136 9.17 -24.07 15.14
C GLU A 136 7.64 -23.92 15.10
N PRO A 137 6.88 -25.03 15.12
CA PRO A 137 7.30 -26.42 15.05
C PRO A 137 7.80 -26.80 13.64
N ARG A 138 8.68 -27.82 13.56
CA ARG A 138 9.13 -28.31 12.27
C ARG A 138 8.02 -29.08 11.58
N MET A 139 7.53 -28.52 10.50
CA MET A 139 6.46 -29.08 9.68
C MET A 139 6.76 -28.84 8.20
N GLU A 140 6.18 -29.67 7.36
CA GLU A 140 6.15 -29.46 5.93
C GLU A 140 4.72 -29.64 5.46
N VAL A 141 4.20 -28.63 4.79
CA VAL A 141 2.84 -28.59 4.24
C VAL A 141 2.97 -28.39 2.73
N GLU A 142 2.25 -29.18 1.95
CA GLU A 142 2.19 -29.04 0.49
C GLU A 142 0.82 -28.52 0.08
N ILE A 143 0.79 -27.48 -0.74
CA ILE A 143 -0.41 -26.91 -1.36
C ILE A 143 -0.34 -27.05 -2.87
N ASP A 144 -1.49 -27.00 -3.54
CA ASP A 144 -1.57 -26.86 -5.00
C ASP A 144 -1.77 -25.38 -5.33
N LEU A 145 -0.65 -24.70 -5.64
CA LEU A 145 -0.66 -23.25 -5.87
C LEU A 145 -1.37 -22.93 -7.19
N THR A 146 -2.40 -22.12 -7.12
CA THR A 146 -3.17 -21.66 -8.29
C THR A 146 -2.32 -20.90 -9.29
N SER A 147 -2.70 -20.94 -10.57
CA SER A 147 -2.13 -20.09 -11.61
C SER A 147 -2.74 -18.67 -11.64
N ASP A 148 -3.84 -18.42 -10.92
CA ASP A 148 -4.49 -17.12 -10.86
C ASP A 148 -3.75 -16.17 -9.91
N PRO A 149 -3.18 -15.06 -10.42
CA PRO A 149 -2.47 -14.10 -9.58
C PRO A 149 -3.36 -13.46 -8.50
N GLN A 150 -4.66 -13.31 -8.74
CA GLN A 150 -5.58 -12.71 -7.77
C GLN A 150 -5.83 -13.65 -6.59
N GLU A 151 -5.92 -14.94 -6.83
CA GLU A 151 -6.04 -15.94 -5.77
C GLU A 151 -4.76 -16.03 -4.93
N ARG A 152 -3.59 -15.92 -5.55
CA ARG A 152 -2.30 -15.84 -4.83
C ARG A 152 -2.23 -14.64 -3.91
N VAL A 153 -2.65 -13.47 -4.40
CA VAL A 153 -2.73 -12.25 -3.58
C VAL A 153 -3.71 -12.45 -2.43
N ARG A 154 -4.85 -13.12 -2.66
CA ARG A 154 -5.83 -13.41 -1.61
C ARG A 154 -5.25 -14.31 -0.51
N ILE A 155 -4.45 -15.33 -0.87
CA ILE A 155 -3.74 -16.13 0.14
C ILE A 155 -2.95 -15.23 1.08
N LEU A 156 -2.20 -14.28 0.53
CA LEU A 156 -1.29 -13.41 1.30
C LEU A 156 -1.99 -12.27 2.05
N GLN A 157 -3.13 -11.81 1.58
CA GLN A 157 -3.85 -10.68 2.19
C GLN A 157 -4.87 -11.15 3.23
N ASP A 158 -5.55 -12.25 2.95
CA ASP A 158 -6.72 -12.66 3.71
C ASP A 158 -6.57 -14.06 4.31
N GLY A 159 -5.83 -14.96 3.65
CA GLY A 159 -5.76 -16.37 4.00
C GLY A 159 -4.63 -16.74 4.98
N LEU A 160 -3.41 -16.27 4.70
CA LEU A 160 -2.21 -16.50 5.51
C LEU A 160 -1.70 -15.17 6.04
N LEU A 161 -2.12 -14.81 7.23
CA LEU A 161 -1.73 -13.57 7.88
C LEU A 161 -0.44 -13.77 8.67
N LEU A 162 0.56 -12.94 8.42
CA LEU A 162 1.83 -13.04 9.13
C LEU A 162 1.71 -12.47 10.54
N TRP A 163 2.64 -12.86 11.39
CA TRP A 163 2.71 -12.43 12.79
C TRP A 163 2.91 -10.93 12.89
N ILE A 164 2.10 -10.31 13.72
CA ILE A 164 2.23 -8.91 14.15
C ILE A 164 2.17 -8.93 15.68
N ASP A 165 3.15 -8.33 16.34
CA ASP A 165 3.11 -8.20 17.79
C ASP A 165 1.93 -7.31 18.22
N ALA A 166 1.26 -7.70 19.32
CA ALA A 166 0.20 -6.88 19.92
C ALA A 166 0.84 -5.75 20.74
N GLU A 167 1.57 -4.86 20.07
CA GLU A 167 2.25 -3.72 20.67
C GLU A 167 1.58 -2.41 20.26
N VAL A 168 1.44 -1.50 21.21
CA VAL A 168 0.86 -0.17 21.01
C VAL A 168 1.85 0.69 20.23
N GLY A 169 1.54 1.02 18.98
CA GLY A 169 2.40 1.85 18.13
C GLY A 169 2.21 3.34 18.41
N LEU A 170 1.07 3.88 18.05
CA LEU A 170 0.76 5.30 18.18
C LEU A 170 -0.56 5.48 18.94
N LEU A 171 -0.56 6.40 19.89
CA LEU A 171 -1.77 6.81 20.61
C LEU A 171 -2.20 8.21 20.18
N VAL A 172 -3.47 8.37 19.89
CA VAL A 172 -4.06 9.69 19.61
C VAL A 172 -4.34 10.38 20.94
N PRO A 173 -3.79 11.58 21.18
CA PRO A 173 -4.04 12.32 22.41
C PRO A 173 -5.54 12.56 22.66
N GLY A 174 -6.01 12.17 23.83
CA GLY A 174 -7.41 12.33 24.23
C GLY A 174 -8.31 11.14 23.95
N ASP A 175 -7.84 10.12 23.25
CA ASP A 175 -8.59 8.87 23.05
C ASP A 175 -8.64 8.01 24.33
N PRO A 176 -9.60 7.08 24.42
CA PRO A 176 -9.75 6.23 25.61
C PRO A 176 -8.46 5.51 26.02
N ALA A 177 -7.72 4.97 25.06
CA ALA A 177 -6.46 4.27 25.31
C ALA A 177 -5.40 5.20 25.95
N ALA A 178 -5.20 6.41 25.38
CA ALA A 178 -4.30 7.40 25.97
C ALA A 178 -4.76 7.87 27.36
N ARG A 179 -6.08 7.99 27.59
CA ARG A 179 -6.63 8.37 28.90
C ARG A 179 -6.52 7.26 29.93
N SER A 180 -6.47 6.01 29.54
CA SER A 180 -6.28 4.86 30.43
C SER A 180 -4.85 4.68 30.91
N GLY A 181 -3.90 5.47 30.37
CA GLY A 181 -2.49 5.42 30.74
C GLY A 181 -1.67 4.46 29.90
N MET A 182 -2.18 3.99 28.77
CA MET A 182 -1.39 3.26 27.78
C MET A 182 -0.31 4.16 27.18
N GLU A 183 0.85 3.60 26.92
CA GLU A 183 1.97 4.27 26.27
C GLU A 183 2.40 3.53 24.97
N ALA A 184 3.05 4.24 24.05
CA ALA A 184 3.62 3.61 22.88
C ALA A 184 4.75 2.64 23.31
N GLY A 185 4.75 1.43 22.76
CA GLY A 185 5.63 0.35 23.15
C GLY A 185 5.04 -0.61 24.20
N ASP A 186 3.87 -0.31 24.77
CA ASP A 186 3.18 -1.25 25.64
C ASP A 186 2.76 -2.49 24.86
N ARG A 187 2.93 -3.67 25.46
CA ARG A 187 2.49 -4.94 24.88
C ARG A 187 1.19 -5.40 25.55
N ILE A 188 0.18 -5.65 24.74
CA ILE A 188 -1.08 -6.19 25.20
C ILE A 188 -0.92 -7.70 25.38
N SER A 189 -0.95 -8.17 26.62
CA SER A 189 -0.77 -9.58 26.94
C SER A 189 -2.08 -10.30 27.35
N VAL A 190 -3.11 -9.54 27.71
CA VAL A 190 -4.42 -10.05 28.09
C VAL A 190 -5.49 -9.05 27.68
N ALA A 191 -6.56 -9.53 27.05
CA ALA A 191 -7.76 -8.76 26.76
C ALA A 191 -8.99 -9.59 27.15
N ASP A 192 -9.90 -9.01 27.93
CA ASP A 192 -11.10 -9.68 28.47
C ASP A 192 -10.83 -11.06 29.10
N GLY A 193 -9.70 -11.21 29.81
CA GLY A 193 -9.28 -12.46 30.43
C GLY A 193 -8.69 -13.49 29.48
N VAL A 194 -8.61 -13.20 28.18
CA VAL A 194 -7.98 -14.05 27.14
C VAL A 194 -6.52 -13.64 26.97
N ALA A 195 -5.62 -14.63 26.93
CA ALA A 195 -4.20 -14.39 26.66
C ALA A 195 -4.01 -13.96 25.20
N ILE A 196 -3.29 -12.88 24.98
CA ILE A 196 -2.95 -12.32 23.67
C ILE A 196 -1.48 -12.58 23.36
N SER A 197 -1.23 -13.30 22.30
CA SER A 197 0.12 -13.63 21.83
C SER A 197 0.55 -12.71 20.67
N ASN A 198 -0.38 -12.37 19.81
CA ASN A 198 -0.17 -11.53 18.64
C ASN A 198 -1.39 -10.62 18.38
N TRP A 199 -1.28 -9.77 17.37
CA TRP A 199 -2.33 -8.83 16.97
C TRP A 199 -3.65 -9.52 16.61
N TRP A 200 -3.59 -10.68 15.97
CA TRP A 200 -4.78 -11.39 15.50
C TRP A 200 -5.62 -11.96 16.66
N ASP A 201 -4.96 -12.41 17.74
CA ASP A 201 -5.66 -12.80 18.96
C ASP A 201 -6.43 -11.63 19.56
N LEU A 202 -5.84 -10.43 19.51
CA LEU A 202 -6.51 -9.21 19.99
C LEU A 202 -7.71 -8.86 19.12
N VAL A 203 -7.57 -8.98 17.80
CA VAL A 203 -8.68 -8.75 16.84
C VAL A 203 -9.84 -9.68 17.14
N ASP A 204 -9.57 -10.97 17.35
CA ASP A 204 -10.62 -11.96 17.68
C ASP A 204 -11.40 -11.60 18.97
N VAL A 205 -10.71 -11.11 19.99
CA VAL A 205 -11.36 -10.67 21.24
C VAL A 205 -12.22 -9.42 21.01
N ILE A 206 -11.74 -8.46 20.23
CA ILE A 206 -12.48 -7.24 19.89
C ILE A 206 -13.71 -7.57 19.04
N GLU A 207 -13.58 -8.43 18.03
CA GLU A 207 -14.69 -8.82 17.17
C GLU A 207 -15.76 -9.64 17.90
N ALA A 208 -15.38 -10.39 18.92
CA ALA A 208 -16.32 -11.11 19.78
C ALA A 208 -17.15 -10.19 20.69
N HIS A 209 -16.69 -8.95 20.94
CA HIS A 209 -17.34 -7.98 21.83
C HIS A 209 -17.45 -6.60 21.12
N PRO A 210 -18.34 -6.46 20.14
CA PRO A 210 -18.45 -5.27 19.29
C PRO A 210 -19.24 -4.11 19.94
N ASP A 211 -19.06 -3.81 21.21
CA ASP A 211 -19.77 -2.72 21.94
C ASP A 211 -19.19 -1.32 21.66
#